data_9f6c94d5bb6ed4a110b6788f9f97a243
#
_entry.id   9f6c94d5bb6ed4a110b6788f9f97a243
#
_cell.length_a   1.000
_cell.length_b   1.000
_cell.length_c   1.000
_cell.angle_alpha   90.00
_cell.angle_beta   90.00
_cell.angle_gamma   90.00
#
_symmetry.space_group_name_H-M   'P 1'
#
loop_
_entity.id
_entity.type
_entity.pdbx_description
1 polymer ?
#
loop_
_entity_poly.entity_id
_entity_poly.type
_entity_poly.pdbx_seq_one_letter_code
_entity_poly.pdbx_strand_id
1 'polypeptide(L)'
;MMVASEGNFTRAAQHLGISQPAVSQHIAELEKQVGTSLFVRGRGNISLTPEGYVFQDYVAKILHWYDAADALFGQSGSLTYNRSVRIAATPLMAASYLPDMLRDLLAMTTTPFIINTYPEDSFPDGVDADILLYTCARGDTLDFDVSSVIGVVQAALVTAGTDIPEDTRYAVWTPYRSLVSQDVYARTALFSDSLPALNEWVKTHPGLTGILPSQSAQGLVIHPEPLPHLKLDIHLRISESFAPTGIAQWLSSRMG
;
A
#
# COMPACT_ATOMS: atom_id res chain seq x y z
N MET A 1 -14.49 4.22 17.66
CA MET A 1 -14.38 4.02 16.20
C MET A 1 -15.66 4.44 15.47
N MET A 2 -16.83 3.83 15.69
CA MET A 2 -18.07 4.09 14.95
C MET A 2 -18.51 5.57 14.95
N VAL A 3 -18.46 6.27 16.11
CA VAL A 3 -18.79 7.70 16.20
C VAL A 3 -17.87 8.57 15.36
N ALA A 4 -16.58 8.23 15.30
CA ALA A 4 -15.61 8.95 14.50
C ALA A 4 -15.83 8.74 12.98
N SER A 5 -16.16 7.52 12.54
CA SER A 5 -16.46 7.23 11.15
C SER A 5 -17.77 7.85 10.66
N GLU A 6 -18.80 7.86 11.50
CA GLU A 6 -20.11 8.39 11.14
C GLU A 6 -20.23 9.92 11.27
N GLY A 7 -19.37 10.55 12.08
CA GLY A 7 -19.44 11.98 12.38
C GLY A 7 -20.78 12.42 13.02
N ASN A 8 -21.56 11.45 13.54
CA ASN A 8 -22.91 11.67 14.05
C ASN A 8 -23.31 10.60 15.07
N PHE A 9 -23.69 11.01 16.28
CA PHE A 9 -24.10 10.08 17.34
C PHE A 9 -25.33 9.25 16.99
N THR A 10 -26.28 9.84 16.26
CA THR A 10 -27.55 9.14 15.92
C THR A 10 -27.29 8.03 14.91
N ARG A 11 -26.48 8.30 13.87
CA ARG A 11 -26.10 7.27 12.89
C ARG A 11 -25.25 6.18 13.52
N ALA A 12 -24.29 6.56 14.36
CA ALA A 12 -23.48 5.59 15.09
C ALA A 12 -24.35 4.69 16.00
N ALA A 13 -25.33 5.26 16.68
CA ALA A 13 -26.26 4.52 17.51
C ALA A 13 -27.12 3.52 16.73
N GLN A 14 -27.59 3.92 15.53
CA GLN A 14 -28.33 3.05 14.62
C GLN A 14 -27.47 1.86 14.17
N HIS A 15 -26.23 2.10 13.76
CA HIS A 15 -25.30 1.04 13.36
C HIS A 15 -24.93 0.09 14.50
N LEU A 16 -24.86 0.61 15.75
CA LEU A 16 -24.53 -0.19 16.93
C LEU A 16 -25.75 -0.90 17.54
N GLY A 17 -26.96 -0.62 17.05
CA GLY A 17 -28.18 -1.20 17.60
C GLY A 17 -28.53 -0.75 19.02
N ILE A 18 -28.06 0.45 19.46
CA ILE A 18 -28.30 1.03 20.78
C ILE A 18 -28.89 2.44 20.68
N SER A 19 -29.33 3.00 21.80
CA SER A 19 -29.90 4.35 21.82
C SER A 19 -28.80 5.44 21.70
N GLN A 20 -29.13 6.57 21.06
CA GLN A 20 -28.20 7.71 20.96
C GLN A 20 -27.74 8.24 22.34
N PRO A 21 -28.63 8.34 23.39
CA PRO A 21 -28.18 8.69 24.75
C PRO A 21 -27.12 7.72 25.29
N ALA A 22 -27.26 6.42 25.05
CA ALA A 22 -26.27 5.43 25.49
C ALA A 22 -24.91 5.66 24.81
N VAL A 23 -24.87 5.90 23.50
CA VAL A 23 -23.60 6.24 22.80
C VAL A 23 -22.97 7.51 23.38
N SER A 24 -23.79 8.56 23.62
CA SER A 24 -23.31 9.82 24.19
C SER A 24 -22.75 9.64 25.60
N GLN A 25 -23.39 8.79 26.41
CA GLN A 25 -22.93 8.47 27.77
C GLN A 25 -21.62 7.67 27.74
N HIS A 26 -21.51 6.65 26.89
CA HIS A 26 -20.26 5.87 26.75
C HIS A 26 -19.08 6.74 26.31
N ILE A 27 -19.31 7.68 25.38
CA ILE A 27 -18.25 8.62 24.97
C ILE A 27 -17.86 9.55 26.11
N ALA A 28 -18.83 10.10 26.83
CA ALA A 28 -18.54 10.99 27.98
C ALA A 28 -17.77 10.25 29.09
N GLU A 29 -18.10 8.98 29.33
CA GLU A 29 -17.40 8.14 30.31
C GLU A 29 -15.97 7.80 29.84
N LEU A 30 -15.77 7.51 28.57
CA LEU A 30 -14.46 7.32 27.97
C LEU A 30 -13.60 8.58 28.07
N GLU A 31 -14.13 9.76 27.70
CA GLU A 31 -13.43 11.05 27.81
C GLU A 31 -13.04 11.36 29.27
N LYS A 32 -13.92 11.01 30.22
CA LYS A 32 -13.63 11.13 31.65
C LYS A 32 -12.49 10.20 32.11
N GLN A 33 -12.44 8.96 31.61
CA GLN A 33 -11.39 8.00 31.93
C GLN A 33 -10.04 8.40 31.34
N VAL A 34 -10.03 8.88 30.10
CA VAL A 34 -8.83 9.34 29.40
C VAL A 34 -8.37 10.71 29.92
N GLY A 35 -9.25 11.49 30.54
CA GLY A 35 -8.97 12.79 31.11
C GLY A 35 -8.91 13.94 30.09
N THR A 36 -9.35 13.70 28.86
CA THR A 36 -9.40 14.73 27.80
C THR A 36 -10.62 14.50 26.89
N SER A 37 -11.05 15.58 26.21
CA SER A 37 -12.12 15.48 25.21
C SER A 37 -11.58 14.90 23.93
N LEU A 38 -12.22 13.86 23.42
CA LEU A 38 -11.84 13.19 22.16
C LEU A 38 -12.65 13.71 20.97
N PHE A 39 -13.78 14.36 21.22
CA PHE A 39 -14.67 14.86 20.20
C PHE A 39 -15.00 16.35 20.38
N VAL A 40 -15.00 17.08 19.25
CA VAL A 40 -15.52 18.45 19.16
C VAL A 40 -17.00 18.34 18.77
N ARG A 41 -17.88 18.92 19.60
CA ARG A 41 -19.33 18.97 19.35
C ARG A 41 -19.68 20.28 18.63
N GLY A 42 -19.94 20.21 17.31
CA GLY A 42 -20.45 21.32 16.51
C GLY A 42 -21.97 21.24 16.29
N ARG A 43 -22.57 22.29 15.71
CA ARG A 43 -23.98 22.27 15.32
C ARG A 43 -24.20 21.30 14.15
N GLY A 44 -24.50 20.02 14.48
CA GLY A 44 -24.89 18.99 13.53
C GLY A 44 -23.75 18.04 13.05
N ASN A 45 -22.48 18.37 13.26
CA ASN A 45 -21.35 17.52 12.95
C ASN A 45 -20.44 17.31 14.16
N ILE A 46 -19.92 16.09 14.28
CA ILE A 46 -18.96 15.69 15.29
C ILE A 46 -17.65 15.37 14.58
N SER A 47 -16.56 15.98 15.06
CA SER A 47 -15.20 15.69 14.60
C SER A 47 -14.32 15.30 15.76
N LEU A 48 -13.20 14.63 15.47
CA LEU A 48 -12.20 14.33 16.49
C LEU A 48 -11.42 15.60 16.88
N THR A 49 -11.02 15.67 18.15
CA THR A 49 -9.97 16.59 18.59
C THR A 49 -8.59 16.09 18.13
N PRO A 50 -7.51 16.88 18.18
CA PRO A 50 -6.15 16.38 17.97
C PRO A 50 -5.84 15.17 18.86
N GLU A 51 -6.21 15.22 20.14
CA GLU A 51 -6.09 14.11 21.10
C GLU A 51 -6.96 12.92 20.68
N GLY A 52 -8.15 13.18 20.13
CA GLY A 52 -9.06 12.17 19.59
C GLY A 52 -8.46 11.41 18.41
N TYR A 53 -7.75 12.07 17.50
CA TYR A 53 -7.03 11.40 16.41
C TYR A 53 -5.92 10.49 16.92
N VAL A 54 -5.12 10.97 17.87
CA VAL A 54 -4.06 10.16 18.50
C VAL A 54 -4.67 8.95 19.21
N PHE A 55 -5.75 9.17 19.99
CA PHE A 55 -6.43 8.09 20.69
C PHE A 55 -7.05 7.07 19.73
N GLN A 56 -7.63 7.53 18.62
CA GLN A 56 -8.19 6.66 17.57
C GLN A 56 -7.13 5.73 16.99
N ASP A 57 -5.92 6.24 16.72
CA ASP A 57 -4.80 5.45 16.20
C ASP A 57 -4.41 4.32 17.17
N TYR A 58 -4.26 4.66 18.47
CA TYR A 58 -3.97 3.65 19.49
C TYR A 58 -5.10 2.62 19.67
N VAL A 59 -6.35 3.06 19.64
CA VAL A 59 -7.50 2.13 19.71
C VAL A 59 -7.55 1.22 18.51
N ALA A 60 -7.24 1.72 17.30
CA ALA A 60 -7.14 0.89 16.10
C ALA A 60 -6.08 -0.21 16.27
N LYS A 61 -4.91 0.12 16.82
CA LYS A 61 -3.84 -0.84 17.11
C LYS A 61 -4.27 -1.88 18.16
N ILE A 62 -4.93 -1.44 19.24
CA ILE A 62 -5.43 -2.36 20.29
C ILE A 62 -6.46 -3.34 19.72
N LEU A 63 -7.43 -2.84 18.94
CA LEU A 63 -8.44 -3.70 18.31
C LEU A 63 -7.78 -4.67 17.31
N HIS A 64 -6.79 -4.21 16.59
CA HIS A 64 -5.99 -5.04 15.70
C HIS A 64 -5.32 -6.22 16.45
N TRP A 65 -4.65 -5.94 17.57
CA TRP A 65 -4.04 -6.98 18.41
C TRP A 65 -5.07 -7.91 19.05
N TYR A 66 -6.23 -7.39 19.44
CA TYR A 66 -7.33 -8.18 19.96
C TYR A 66 -7.85 -9.18 18.92
N ASP A 67 -8.11 -8.70 17.69
CA ASP A 67 -8.56 -9.54 16.58
C ASP A 67 -7.53 -10.61 16.21
N ALA A 68 -6.24 -10.27 16.25
CA ALA A 68 -5.16 -11.22 16.03
C ALA A 68 -5.12 -12.31 17.11
N ALA A 69 -5.31 -11.94 18.38
CA ALA A 69 -5.40 -12.89 19.49
C ALA A 69 -6.63 -13.81 19.37
N ASP A 70 -7.79 -13.25 18.99
CA ASP A 70 -9.02 -14.02 18.78
C ASP A 70 -8.86 -15.03 17.62
N ALA A 71 -8.17 -14.63 16.55
CA ALA A 71 -7.86 -15.51 15.42
C ALA A 71 -6.96 -16.72 15.81
N LEU A 72 -6.08 -16.57 16.83
CA LEU A 72 -5.24 -17.67 17.32
C LEU A 72 -6.05 -18.77 18.04
N PHE A 73 -7.16 -18.39 18.67
CA PHE A 73 -7.98 -19.29 19.49
C PHE A 73 -9.27 -19.74 18.81
N GLY A 74 -9.61 -19.16 17.65
CA GLY A 74 -10.78 -19.51 16.83
C GLY A 74 -10.71 -20.96 16.35
N GLN A 75 -11.56 -21.83 16.89
CA GLN A 75 -11.70 -23.22 16.50
C GLN A 75 -12.29 -23.32 15.11
N SER A 76 -11.47 -23.42 14.08
CA SER A 76 -11.78 -24.08 12.80
C SER A 76 -10.63 -23.87 11.83
N GLY A 77 -10.11 -24.91 11.21
CA GLY A 77 -9.08 -24.90 10.18
C GLY A 77 -9.45 -24.19 8.87
N SER A 78 -10.27 -23.17 8.94
CA SER A 78 -10.63 -22.24 7.88
C SER A 78 -9.77 -21.00 8.05
N LEU A 79 -9.25 -20.46 6.96
CA LEU A 79 -8.52 -19.18 6.89
C LEU A 79 -9.46 -17.99 7.15
N THR A 80 -10.32 -18.06 8.17
CA THR A 80 -11.25 -16.99 8.51
C THR A 80 -10.55 -15.96 9.40
N TYR A 81 -10.32 -14.80 8.85
CA TYR A 81 -9.90 -13.61 9.56
C TYR A 81 -11.14 -12.75 9.77
N ASN A 82 -11.45 -12.41 11.02
CA ASN A 82 -12.76 -11.83 11.41
C ASN A 82 -12.97 -10.37 10.97
N ARG A 83 -11.98 -9.78 10.30
CA ARG A 83 -12.05 -8.41 9.72
C ARG A 83 -11.46 -8.41 8.32
N SER A 84 -11.64 -7.30 7.61
CA SER A 84 -10.99 -7.10 6.32
C SER A 84 -9.47 -7.11 6.46
N VAL A 85 -8.78 -7.80 5.55
CA VAL A 85 -7.32 -7.75 5.43
C VAL A 85 -6.94 -6.49 4.67
N ARG A 86 -6.11 -5.65 5.28
CA ARG A 86 -5.66 -4.39 4.68
C ARG A 86 -4.32 -4.59 3.99
N ILE A 87 -4.30 -4.29 2.70
CA ILE A 87 -3.10 -4.38 1.86
C ILE A 87 -2.71 -2.97 1.46
N ALA A 88 -1.49 -2.57 1.78
CA ALA A 88 -0.88 -1.36 1.25
C ALA A 88 0.12 -1.75 0.16
N ALA A 89 0.00 -1.17 -1.01
CA ALA A 89 0.86 -1.49 -2.13
C ALA A 89 1.23 -0.23 -2.91
N THR A 90 2.40 -0.25 -3.56
CA THR A 90 2.69 0.76 -4.57
C THR A 90 1.89 0.48 -5.85
N PRO A 91 1.64 1.48 -6.72
CA PRO A 91 0.84 1.30 -7.93
C PRO A 91 1.35 0.19 -8.85
N LEU A 92 2.66 0.06 -9.01
CA LEU A 92 3.25 -1.02 -9.80
C LEU A 92 2.93 -2.39 -9.18
N MET A 93 3.09 -2.53 -7.87
CA MET A 93 2.82 -3.79 -7.17
C MET A 93 1.34 -4.14 -7.18
N ALA A 94 0.47 -3.14 -7.00
CA ALA A 94 -0.98 -3.31 -7.10
C ALA A 94 -1.44 -3.78 -8.49
N ALA A 95 -0.77 -3.33 -9.54
CA ALA A 95 -1.09 -3.71 -10.91
C ALA A 95 -0.48 -5.03 -11.36
N SER A 96 0.74 -5.38 -10.90
CA SER A 96 1.53 -6.48 -11.44
C SER A 96 1.54 -7.75 -10.58
N TYR A 97 1.60 -7.61 -9.25
CA TYR A 97 1.75 -8.73 -8.31
C TYR A 97 0.47 -9.06 -7.55
N LEU A 98 -0.25 -8.04 -7.14
CA LEU A 98 -1.43 -8.22 -6.31
C LEU A 98 -2.55 -9.04 -6.98
N PRO A 99 -2.82 -8.92 -8.29
CA PRO A 99 -3.88 -9.70 -8.93
C PRO A 99 -3.69 -11.22 -8.82
N ASP A 100 -2.46 -11.71 -9.02
CA ASP A 100 -2.15 -13.14 -8.92
C ASP A 100 -2.22 -13.63 -7.47
N MET A 101 -1.66 -12.85 -6.54
CA MET A 101 -1.73 -13.14 -5.11
C MET A 101 -3.19 -13.18 -4.61
N LEU A 102 -4.01 -12.22 -5.01
CA LEU A 102 -5.43 -12.16 -4.62
C LEU A 102 -6.27 -13.27 -5.21
N ARG A 103 -6.00 -13.69 -6.46
CA ARG A 103 -6.70 -14.82 -7.08
C ARG A 103 -6.61 -16.06 -6.21
N ASP A 104 -5.42 -16.36 -5.75
CA ASP A 104 -5.17 -17.55 -4.92
C ASP A 104 -5.78 -17.38 -3.52
N LEU A 105 -5.65 -16.20 -2.92
CA LEU A 105 -6.23 -15.91 -1.60
C LEU A 105 -7.75 -15.94 -1.61
N LEU A 106 -8.41 -15.37 -2.63
CA LEU A 106 -9.86 -15.36 -2.76
C LEU A 106 -10.44 -16.77 -2.98
N ALA A 107 -9.64 -17.70 -3.49
CA ALA A 107 -10.04 -19.11 -3.58
C ALA A 107 -10.02 -19.84 -2.21
N MET A 108 -9.29 -19.30 -1.23
CA MET A 108 -9.05 -19.93 0.08
C MET A 108 -9.82 -19.30 1.22
N THR A 109 -10.27 -18.07 1.08
CA THR A 109 -10.95 -17.31 2.14
C THR A 109 -12.08 -16.44 1.61
N THR A 110 -13.10 -16.27 2.43
CA THR A 110 -14.18 -15.28 2.20
C THR A 110 -13.91 -13.94 2.87
N THR A 111 -12.76 -13.78 3.51
CA THR A 111 -12.37 -12.54 4.17
C THR A 111 -12.24 -11.43 3.13
N PRO A 112 -12.87 -10.27 3.32
CA PRO A 112 -12.74 -9.14 2.40
C PRO A 112 -11.35 -8.51 2.49
N PHE A 113 -10.83 -8.04 1.35
CA PHE A 113 -9.58 -7.31 1.25
C PHE A 113 -9.83 -5.83 0.99
N ILE A 114 -9.09 -4.96 1.66
CA ILE A 114 -9.06 -3.51 1.42
C ILE A 114 -7.67 -3.18 0.89
N ILE A 115 -7.61 -2.62 -0.32
CA ILE A 115 -6.36 -2.29 -0.98
C ILE A 115 -6.21 -0.78 -1.02
N ASN A 116 -5.13 -0.27 -0.45
CA ASN A 116 -4.74 1.13 -0.54
C ASN A 116 -3.43 1.23 -1.34
N THR A 117 -3.37 2.18 -2.28
CA THR A 117 -2.15 2.45 -3.03
C THR A 117 -1.47 3.71 -2.53
N TYR A 118 -0.15 3.67 -2.48
CA TYR A 118 0.73 4.76 -2.03
C TYR A 118 1.76 5.06 -3.12
N PRO A 119 2.24 6.31 -3.23
CA PRO A 119 3.29 6.66 -4.21
C PRO A 119 4.52 5.76 -4.09
N GLU A 120 5.18 5.50 -5.23
CA GLU A 120 6.34 4.57 -5.29
C GLU A 120 7.56 5.05 -4.47
N ASP A 121 7.69 6.36 -4.24
CA ASP A 121 8.83 7.00 -3.58
C ASP A 121 8.54 7.44 -2.15
N SER A 122 7.32 7.28 -1.67
CA SER A 122 6.91 7.74 -0.36
C SER A 122 5.89 6.81 0.30
N PHE A 123 6.41 5.79 0.95
CA PHE A 123 5.59 5.02 1.88
C PHE A 123 5.50 5.81 3.19
N PRO A 124 4.32 6.25 3.63
CA PRO A 124 4.21 7.01 4.86
C PRO A 124 4.60 6.15 6.06
N ASP A 125 5.35 6.75 7.00
CA ASP A 125 5.65 6.12 8.28
C ASP A 125 4.34 5.73 8.98
N GLY A 126 4.30 4.50 9.51
CA GLY A 126 3.16 4.03 10.27
C GLY A 126 1.93 3.65 9.42
N VAL A 127 2.11 3.25 8.15
CA VAL A 127 1.02 2.67 7.36
C VAL A 127 0.36 1.53 8.11
N ASP A 128 -0.91 1.72 8.46
CA ASP A 128 -1.72 0.72 9.11
C ASP A 128 -2.24 -0.29 8.08
N ALA A 129 -1.43 -1.31 7.81
CA ALA A 129 -1.75 -2.40 6.91
C ALA A 129 -1.28 -3.75 7.47
N ASP A 130 -2.01 -4.79 7.12
CA ASP A 130 -1.68 -6.17 7.48
C ASP A 130 -0.57 -6.72 6.57
N ILE A 131 -0.59 -6.28 5.30
CA ILE A 131 0.35 -6.66 4.26
C ILE A 131 0.83 -5.38 3.56
N LEU A 132 2.15 -5.20 3.45
CA LEU A 132 2.77 -4.16 2.63
C LEU A 132 3.49 -4.81 1.46
N LEU A 133 3.29 -4.27 0.27
CA LEU A 133 3.94 -4.71 -0.96
C LEU A 133 4.50 -3.50 -1.71
N TYR A 134 5.82 -3.39 -1.78
CA TYR A 134 6.48 -2.21 -2.32
C TYR A 134 7.79 -2.55 -3.02
N THR A 135 8.32 -1.59 -3.78
CA THR A 135 9.64 -1.66 -4.39
C THR A 135 10.62 -0.71 -3.69
N CYS A 136 11.88 -1.13 -3.58
CA CYS A 136 12.93 -0.33 -2.99
C CYS A 136 14.23 -0.51 -3.79
N ALA A 137 15.09 0.51 -3.83
CA ALA A 137 16.42 0.37 -4.41
C ALA A 137 17.21 -0.68 -3.61
N ARG A 138 18.02 -1.46 -4.32
CA ARG A 138 18.77 -2.57 -3.72
C ARG A 138 19.71 -2.07 -2.63
N GLY A 139 19.50 -2.53 -1.41
CA GLY A 139 20.28 -2.13 -0.24
C GLY A 139 19.67 -0.98 0.56
N ASP A 140 18.64 -0.31 0.05
CA ASP A 140 17.82 0.58 0.85
C ASP A 140 16.76 -0.26 1.57
N THR A 141 16.67 -0.12 2.87
CA THR A 141 15.57 -0.67 3.67
C THR A 141 14.77 0.52 4.19
N LEU A 142 13.48 0.51 3.95
CA LEU A 142 12.60 1.34 4.77
C LEU A 142 12.74 0.85 6.21
N ASP A 143 12.69 1.75 7.20
CA ASP A 143 12.87 1.46 8.64
C ASP A 143 11.83 0.49 9.23
N PHE A 144 11.57 -0.61 8.56
CA PHE A 144 10.65 -1.66 8.94
C PHE A 144 11.45 -2.92 9.29
N ASP A 145 11.35 -3.37 10.52
CA ASP A 145 12.19 -4.42 11.10
C ASP A 145 12.17 -5.79 10.40
N VAL A 146 11.15 -6.12 9.61
CA VAL A 146 11.09 -7.43 8.91
C VAL A 146 10.34 -7.32 7.59
N SER A 147 11.05 -7.21 6.49
CA SER A 147 10.51 -7.44 5.15
C SER A 147 11.28 -8.56 4.45
N SER A 148 10.58 -9.36 3.65
CA SER A 148 11.19 -10.37 2.79
C SER A 148 11.28 -9.85 1.36
N VAL A 149 12.45 -9.99 0.75
CA VAL A 149 12.61 -9.74 -0.70
C VAL A 149 12.01 -10.93 -1.43
N ILE A 150 10.97 -10.68 -2.22
CA ILE A 150 10.22 -11.73 -2.95
C ILE A 150 10.48 -11.71 -4.45
N GLY A 151 11.21 -10.73 -4.95
CA GLY A 151 11.51 -10.59 -6.38
C GLY A 151 12.27 -9.32 -6.70
N VAL A 152 12.43 -9.09 -8.00
CA VAL A 152 13.16 -7.93 -8.54
C VAL A 152 12.39 -7.33 -9.70
N VAL A 153 12.29 -6.01 -9.73
CA VAL A 153 11.81 -5.22 -10.88
C VAL A 153 13.01 -4.76 -11.68
N GLN A 154 13.13 -5.24 -12.92
CA GLN A 154 14.19 -4.85 -13.84
C GLN A 154 13.72 -3.71 -14.76
N ALA A 155 14.53 -2.66 -14.89
CA ALA A 155 14.31 -1.62 -15.90
C ALA A 155 14.57 -2.12 -17.31
N ALA A 156 13.84 -1.57 -18.27
CA ALA A 156 14.05 -1.74 -19.69
C ALA A 156 14.12 -0.38 -20.39
N LEU A 157 14.90 -0.31 -21.46
CA LEU A 157 14.83 0.76 -22.45
C LEU A 157 13.68 0.45 -23.42
N VAL A 158 12.79 1.40 -23.61
CA VAL A 158 11.60 1.22 -24.45
C VAL A 158 11.40 2.41 -25.39
N THR A 159 10.97 2.11 -26.62
CA THR A 159 10.68 3.13 -27.63
C THR A 159 9.38 2.81 -28.37
N ALA A 160 8.84 3.81 -29.09
CA ALA A 160 7.74 3.58 -30.01
C ALA A 160 8.18 2.86 -31.31
N GLY A 161 9.45 3.01 -31.70
CA GLY A 161 10.05 2.43 -32.92
C GLY A 161 11.03 1.31 -32.60
N THR A 162 11.63 0.74 -33.66
CA THR A 162 12.56 -0.39 -33.55
C THR A 162 13.94 0.01 -33.04
N ASP A 163 14.32 1.27 -33.16
CA ASP A 163 15.66 1.76 -32.83
C ASP A 163 15.61 2.85 -31.76
N ILE A 164 16.68 2.98 -30.99
CA ILE A 164 16.87 4.08 -30.06
C ILE A 164 17.48 5.24 -30.86
N PRO A 165 16.83 6.44 -30.90
CA PRO A 165 17.42 7.60 -31.60
C PRO A 165 18.75 8.03 -31.01
N GLU A 166 19.72 8.42 -31.87
CA GLU A 166 21.05 8.89 -31.42
C GLU A 166 20.97 10.08 -30.45
N ASP A 167 20.09 11.03 -30.75
CA ASP A 167 19.83 12.20 -29.89
C ASP A 167 18.66 11.99 -28.95
N THR A 168 18.42 10.75 -28.51
CA THR A 168 17.27 10.44 -27.66
C THR A 168 17.31 11.22 -26.35
N ARG A 169 16.14 11.67 -25.93
CA ARG A 169 15.89 12.14 -24.56
C ARG A 169 15.15 11.08 -23.78
N TYR A 170 15.37 11.05 -22.47
CA TYR A 170 14.81 9.99 -21.65
C TYR A 170 13.52 10.43 -20.93
N ALA A 171 12.57 9.52 -20.87
CA ALA A 171 11.41 9.58 -20.00
C ALA A 171 11.58 8.50 -18.92
N VAL A 172 11.84 8.90 -17.69
CA VAL A 172 12.29 8.00 -16.63
C VAL A 172 11.19 7.84 -15.57
N TRP A 173 10.90 6.59 -15.23
CA TRP A 173 10.04 6.32 -14.09
C TRP A 173 10.72 6.75 -12.78
N THR A 174 10.02 7.55 -11.97
CA THR A 174 10.58 8.25 -10.80
C THR A 174 11.38 7.37 -9.85
N PRO A 175 10.99 6.13 -9.52
CA PRO A 175 11.78 5.26 -8.66
C PRO A 175 13.19 4.92 -9.19
N TYR A 176 13.44 5.06 -10.50
CA TYR A 176 14.79 4.90 -11.05
C TYR A 176 15.64 6.18 -11.04
N ARG A 177 15.07 7.31 -10.59
CA ARG A 177 15.73 8.62 -10.66
C ARG A 177 17.10 8.66 -9.99
N SER A 178 17.25 8.03 -8.84
CA SER A 178 18.51 7.96 -8.09
C SER A 178 19.50 6.92 -8.65
N LEU A 179 19.03 6.03 -9.51
CA LEU A 179 19.80 4.92 -10.04
C LEU A 179 20.36 5.18 -11.44
N VAL A 180 19.79 6.14 -12.19
CA VAL A 180 20.27 6.48 -13.53
C VAL A 180 21.61 7.20 -13.47
N SER A 181 22.47 6.98 -14.50
CA SER A 181 23.75 7.65 -14.62
C SER A 181 23.59 9.16 -14.83
N GLN A 182 24.65 9.93 -14.55
CA GLN A 182 24.63 11.39 -14.77
C GLN A 182 24.36 11.77 -16.24
N ASP A 183 24.86 10.99 -17.20
CA ASP A 183 24.59 11.22 -18.62
C ASP A 183 23.10 11.04 -18.96
N VAL A 184 22.50 9.94 -18.51
CA VAL A 184 21.05 9.72 -18.66
C VAL A 184 20.26 10.82 -17.96
N TYR A 185 20.66 11.19 -16.74
CA TYR A 185 19.98 12.24 -15.99
C TYR A 185 20.01 13.60 -16.72
N ALA A 186 21.17 13.97 -17.28
CA ALA A 186 21.34 15.21 -18.04
C ALA A 186 20.50 15.25 -19.33
N ARG A 187 20.24 14.09 -19.93
CA ARG A 187 19.41 13.93 -21.14
C ARG A 187 17.95 13.62 -20.83
N THR A 188 17.56 13.55 -19.54
CA THR A 188 16.18 13.26 -19.17
C THR A 188 15.27 14.44 -19.47
N ALA A 189 14.22 14.18 -20.25
CA ALA A 189 13.21 15.15 -20.59
C ALA A 189 12.18 15.29 -19.47
N LEU A 190 11.86 14.18 -18.79
CA LEU A 190 10.88 14.15 -17.71
C LEU A 190 11.09 12.94 -16.80
N PHE A 191 10.67 13.13 -15.54
CA PHE A 191 10.45 12.06 -14.56
C PHE A 191 8.96 11.99 -14.25
N SER A 192 8.42 10.79 -14.07
CA SER A 192 7.03 10.61 -13.66
C SER A 192 6.87 9.31 -12.88
N ASP A 193 6.01 9.33 -11.89
CA ASP A 193 5.53 8.16 -11.14
C ASP A 193 4.39 7.42 -11.86
N SER A 194 3.75 8.07 -12.82
CA SER A 194 2.66 7.50 -13.61
C SER A 194 3.18 6.67 -14.79
N LEU A 195 3.25 5.35 -14.63
CA LEU A 195 3.61 4.42 -15.71
C LEU A 195 2.68 4.52 -16.93
N PRO A 196 1.34 4.63 -16.78
CA PRO A 196 0.46 4.83 -17.93
C PRO A 196 0.79 6.10 -18.73
N ALA A 197 1.05 7.21 -18.05
CA ALA A 197 1.42 8.47 -18.70
C ALA A 197 2.77 8.35 -19.42
N LEU A 198 3.78 7.74 -18.80
CA LEU A 198 5.09 7.49 -19.42
C LEU A 198 4.95 6.64 -20.68
N ASN A 199 4.18 5.56 -20.65
CA ASN A 199 3.93 4.72 -21.82
C ASN A 199 3.31 5.54 -22.98
N GLU A 200 2.30 6.35 -22.68
CA GLU A 200 1.65 7.17 -23.72
C GLU A 200 2.58 8.26 -24.26
N TRP A 201 3.40 8.89 -23.42
CA TRP A 201 4.38 9.88 -23.89
C TRP A 201 5.43 9.27 -24.78
N VAL A 202 5.98 8.12 -24.44
CA VAL A 202 6.95 7.42 -25.30
C VAL A 202 6.33 6.99 -26.62
N LYS A 203 5.08 6.49 -26.62
CA LYS A 203 4.36 6.13 -27.86
C LYS A 203 4.13 7.31 -28.79
N THR A 204 3.81 8.46 -28.24
CA THR A 204 3.42 9.65 -29.01
C THR A 204 4.59 10.56 -29.38
N HIS A 205 5.76 10.33 -28.79
CA HIS A 205 6.96 11.14 -29.03
C HIS A 205 8.15 10.26 -29.46
N PRO A 206 8.34 10.02 -30.77
CA PRO A 206 9.36 9.10 -31.28
C PRO A 206 10.82 9.43 -30.90
N GLY A 207 11.09 10.69 -30.45
CA GLY A 207 12.39 11.10 -29.94
C GLY A 207 12.63 10.78 -28.46
N LEU A 208 11.67 10.15 -27.77
CA LEU A 208 11.78 9.75 -26.38
C LEU A 208 12.11 8.26 -26.25
N THR A 209 13.05 7.94 -25.39
CA THR A 209 13.30 6.58 -24.89
C THR A 209 12.84 6.48 -23.45
N GLY A 210 11.94 5.54 -23.17
CA GLY A 210 11.48 5.27 -21.82
C GLY A 210 12.49 4.42 -21.03
N ILE A 211 12.67 4.72 -19.76
CA ILE A 211 13.32 3.84 -18.77
C ILE A 211 12.23 3.45 -17.76
N LEU A 212 11.66 2.28 -17.99
CA LEU A 212 10.46 1.79 -17.30
C LEU A 212 10.68 0.36 -16.79
N PRO A 213 9.89 -0.10 -15.81
CA PRO A 213 9.82 -1.54 -15.49
C PRO A 213 9.46 -2.35 -16.74
N SER A 214 10.20 -3.42 -17.00
CA SER A 214 10.02 -4.24 -18.21
C SER A 214 8.58 -4.77 -18.36
N GLN A 215 7.93 -5.13 -17.26
CA GLN A 215 6.55 -5.61 -17.24
C GLN A 215 5.50 -4.51 -17.54
N SER A 216 5.90 -3.24 -17.49
CA SER A 216 4.99 -2.10 -17.72
C SER A 216 5.04 -1.58 -19.15
N ALA A 217 5.90 -2.07 -20.01
CA ALA A 217 6.14 -1.60 -21.37
C ALA A 217 5.07 -2.07 -22.36
N GLN A 218 3.80 -1.74 -22.11
CA GLN A 218 2.68 -2.16 -22.93
C GLN A 218 2.64 -1.43 -24.28
N GLY A 219 2.76 -2.20 -25.38
CA GLY A 219 2.68 -1.65 -26.73
C GLY A 219 3.90 -0.82 -27.16
N LEU A 220 5.03 -0.97 -26.47
CA LEU A 220 6.33 -0.39 -26.78
C LEU A 220 7.34 -1.49 -27.16
N VAL A 221 8.34 -1.14 -27.92
CA VAL A 221 9.46 -2.01 -28.23
C VAL A 221 10.45 -2.00 -27.08
N ILE A 222 10.73 -3.16 -26.51
CA ILE A 222 11.74 -3.34 -25.48
C ILE A 222 13.08 -3.63 -26.15
N HIS A 223 14.08 -2.80 -25.83
CA HIS A 223 15.44 -2.98 -26.34
C HIS A 223 16.22 -3.95 -25.44
N PRO A 224 17.03 -4.85 -26.04
CA PRO A 224 17.74 -5.89 -25.31
C PRO A 224 18.96 -5.38 -24.52
N GLU A 225 19.27 -4.09 -24.59
CA GLU A 225 20.37 -3.52 -23.84
C GLU A 225 20.15 -3.68 -22.34
N PRO A 226 21.05 -4.39 -21.64
CA PRO A 226 20.87 -4.64 -20.23
C PRO A 226 21.13 -3.36 -19.43
N LEU A 227 20.22 -3.05 -18.52
CA LEU A 227 20.39 -2.02 -17.48
C LEU A 227 20.61 -2.70 -16.12
N PRO A 228 21.71 -3.43 -15.91
CA PRO A 228 21.87 -4.36 -14.79
C PRO A 228 21.86 -3.66 -13.42
N HIS A 229 22.18 -2.37 -13.38
CA HIS A 229 22.19 -1.55 -12.18
C HIS A 229 20.84 -0.89 -11.87
N LEU A 230 19.91 -0.86 -12.85
CA LEU A 230 18.57 -0.32 -12.66
C LEU A 230 17.60 -1.42 -12.20
N LYS A 231 17.75 -1.82 -10.97
CA LYS A 231 16.92 -2.85 -10.32
C LYS A 231 16.35 -2.34 -9.02
N LEU A 232 15.10 -2.68 -8.78
CA LEU A 232 14.43 -2.48 -7.49
C LEU A 232 14.08 -3.85 -6.91
N ASP A 233 14.37 -4.06 -5.65
CA ASP A 233 13.93 -5.24 -4.93
C ASP A 233 12.44 -5.10 -4.61
N ILE A 234 11.68 -6.19 -4.73
CA ILE A 234 10.27 -6.26 -4.34
C ILE A 234 10.22 -6.77 -2.91
N HIS A 235 9.65 -5.97 -2.04
CA HIS A 235 9.51 -6.29 -0.64
C HIS A 235 8.07 -6.64 -0.31
N LEU A 236 7.89 -7.71 0.46
CA LEU A 236 6.67 -8.05 1.14
C LEU A 236 6.92 -7.98 2.65
N ARG A 237 6.09 -7.22 3.35
CA ARG A 237 6.05 -7.19 4.80
C ARG A 237 4.70 -7.65 5.29
N ILE A 238 4.70 -8.49 6.29
CA ILE A 238 3.52 -8.92 7.03
C ILE A 238 3.61 -8.30 8.41
N SER A 239 2.55 -7.62 8.86
CA SER A 239 2.55 -7.02 10.20
C SER A 239 2.62 -8.11 11.28
N GLU A 240 3.27 -7.82 12.40
CA GLU A 240 3.43 -8.78 13.50
C GLU A 240 2.08 -9.30 14.02
N SER A 241 1.07 -8.45 14.08
CA SER A 241 -0.27 -8.81 14.52
C SER A 241 -1.02 -9.69 13.51
N PHE A 242 -0.66 -9.64 12.23
CA PHE A 242 -1.23 -10.47 11.17
C PHE A 242 -0.44 -11.77 10.96
N ALA A 243 0.84 -11.79 11.30
CA ALA A 243 1.74 -12.93 11.10
C ALA A 243 1.22 -14.28 11.64
N PRO A 244 0.50 -14.34 12.79
CA PRO A 244 -0.06 -15.60 13.31
C PRO A 244 -1.22 -16.17 12.49
N THR A 245 -1.80 -15.41 11.55
CA THR A 245 -2.97 -15.84 10.78
C THR A 245 -2.63 -16.90 9.74
N GLY A 246 -3.60 -17.76 9.40
CA GLY A 246 -3.43 -18.75 8.33
C GLY A 246 -3.13 -18.13 6.97
N ILE A 247 -3.68 -16.93 6.68
CA ILE A 247 -3.38 -16.17 5.45
C ILE A 247 -1.90 -15.75 5.43
N ALA A 248 -1.37 -15.22 6.54
CA ALA A 248 0.02 -14.83 6.64
C ALA A 248 0.98 -16.03 6.53
N GLN A 249 0.64 -17.15 7.16
CA GLN A 249 1.41 -18.39 7.05
C GLN A 249 1.43 -18.92 5.62
N TRP A 250 0.31 -18.87 4.91
CA TRP A 250 0.24 -19.25 3.50
C TRP A 250 1.10 -18.32 2.63
N LEU A 251 1.05 -17.00 2.84
CA LEU A 251 1.92 -16.05 2.14
C LEU A 251 3.39 -16.38 2.39
N SER A 252 3.79 -16.57 3.64
CA SER A 252 5.17 -16.90 4.01
C SER A 252 5.66 -18.20 3.38
N SER A 253 4.80 -19.21 3.23
CA SER A 253 5.17 -20.50 2.60
C SER A 253 5.45 -20.41 1.10
N ARG A 254 4.99 -19.35 0.42
CA ARG A 254 5.22 -19.11 -1.01
C ARG A 254 6.42 -18.21 -1.31
N MET A 255 6.99 -17.62 -0.27
CA MET A 255 8.12 -16.68 -0.39
C MET A 255 9.49 -17.34 -0.18
N GLY A 256 9.53 -18.59 0.23
CA GLY A 256 10.72 -19.43 0.35
C GLY A 256 10.85 -20.34 -0.85
#